data_5ae0dd40dca3eced1a55dff1f13d2550
#
_entry.id   5ae0dd40dca3eced1a55dff1f13d2550
#
_cell.length_a   1.000
_cell.length_b   1.000
_cell.length_c   1.000
_cell.angle_alpha   90.00
_cell.angle_beta   90.00
_cell.angle_gamma   90.00
#
_symmetry.space_group_name_H-M   'P 1'
#
loop_
_entity.id
_entity.type
_entity.pdbx_description
1 polymer ?
#
loop_
_entity_poly.entity_id
_entity_poly.type
_entity_poly.pdbx_seq_one_letter_code
_entity_poly.pdbx_strand_id
1 'polypeptide(L)'
;TRRLNKAAAEQAFAGEFGHCLGRTLRCERERKIMGDSIFSRILSYTSAACDARMAGAMIPVMSNSGSGNQGIAATLPVVVYAEQTAATEQQTIRALVLSHLTVIYIKQSLARLSALCGCVVAATGSSCGITYLMGADYGQVAAAVKNMIANLTGMICDGAKPSCSMKLTSGVSTAVISAMMAMDGHCVTPVEGIIEEDVDKCIRNLTAIGRDGMNETDRVVLGIMTHKC
;
A
#
# COMPACT_ATOMS: atom_id res chain seq x y z
N THR A 1 7.34 5.03 -13.22
CA THR A 1 6.40 5.16 -12.09
C THR A 1 6.71 6.38 -11.24
N ARG A 2 7.95 6.56 -10.71
CA ARG A 2 8.39 7.63 -9.79
C ARG A 2 7.90 9.02 -10.20
N ARG A 3 8.27 9.49 -11.41
CA ARG A 3 7.95 10.85 -11.87
C ARG A 3 6.44 11.16 -11.87
N LEU A 4 5.63 10.28 -12.46
CA LEU A 4 4.20 10.54 -12.61
C LEU A 4 3.47 10.49 -11.26
N ASN A 5 3.73 9.47 -10.45
CA ASN A 5 3.03 9.32 -9.18
C ASN A 5 3.44 10.40 -8.16
N LYS A 6 4.71 10.86 -8.21
CA LYS A 6 5.16 11.98 -7.38
C LYS A 6 4.54 13.30 -7.82
N ALA A 7 4.49 13.59 -9.12
CA ALA A 7 3.83 14.78 -9.65
C ALA A 7 2.34 14.84 -9.26
N ALA A 8 1.66 13.69 -9.21
CA ALA A 8 0.27 13.63 -8.75
C ALA A 8 0.13 14.06 -7.28
N ALA A 9 1.05 13.64 -6.41
CA ALA A 9 1.05 14.09 -5.01
C ALA A 9 1.35 15.59 -4.89
N GLU A 10 2.32 16.09 -5.63
CA GLU A 10 2.72 17.51 -5.62
C GLU A 10 1.57 18.42 -6.09
N GLN A 11 0.86 18.01 -7.14
CA GLN A 11 -0.31 18.74 -7.61
C GLN A 11 -1.43 18.73 -6.56
N ALA A 12 -1.64 17.61 -5.87
CA ALA A 12 -2.66 17.51 -4.83
C ALA A 12 -2.37 18.43 -3.63
N PHE A 13 -1.11 18.70 -3.32
CA PHE A 13 -0.76 19.65 -2.27
C PHE A 13 -1.08 21.11 -2.64
N ALA A 14 -1.11 21.43 -3.92
CA ALA A 14 -1.42 22.78 -4.41
C ALA A 14 -2.92 23.02 -4.57
N GLY A 15 -3.77 21.99 -4.48
CA GLY A 15 -5.22 22.08 -4.71
C GLY A 15 -6.06 21.43 -3.62
N GLU A 16 -7.38 21.41 -3.85
CA GLU A 16 -8.34 20.71 -3.00
C GLU A 16 -8.89 19.50 -3.76
N PHE A 17 -8.52 18.29 -3.32
CA PHE A 17 -8.90 17.05 -3.97
C PHE A 17 -9.42 16.03 -2.95
N GLY A 18 -10.58 15.45 -3.26
CA GLY A 18 -11.17 14.39 -2.44
C GLY A 18 -11.38 14.83 -0.98
N HIS A 19 -10.82 14.07 -0.06
CA HIS A 19 -10.87 14.40 1.38
C HIS A 19 -9.68 15.24 1.85
N CYS A 20 -8.80 15.66 0.97
CA CYS A 20 -7.59 16.42 1.28
C CYS A 20 -6.70 15.78 2.35
N LEU A 21 -6.76 14.43 2.48
CA LEU A 21 -6.07 13.71 3.55
C LEU A 21 -4.56 13.94 3.50
N GLY A 22 -3.96 13.91 2.30
CA GLY A 22 -2.54 14.17 2.14
C GLY A 22 -2.13 15.57 2.62
N ARG A 23 -2.96 16.58 2.39
CA ARG A 23 -2.75 17.95 2.90
C ARG A 23 -2.94 18.01 4.42
N THR A 24 -3.99 17.37 4.93
CA THR A 24 -4.25 17.26 6.37
C THR A 24 -3.02 16.71 7.10
N LEU A 25 -2.46 15.61 6.62
CA LEU A 25 -1.26 14.98 7.24
C LEU A 25 0.02 15.86 7.19
N ARG A 26 -0.01 16.99 6.46
CA ARG A 26 1.09 17.97 6.39
C ARG A 26 0.83 19.27 7.15
N CYS A 27 -0.37 19.47 7.70
CA CYS A 27 -0.71 20.67 8.43
C CYS A 27 0.10 20.80 9.71
N GLU A 28 0.28 22.03 10.18
CA GLU A 28 1.07 22.32 11.39
C GLU A 28 0.50 21.64 12.63
N ARG A 29 -0.83 21.54 12.73
CA ARG A 29 -1.51 20.84 13.83
C ARG A 29 -1.14 19.35 13.84
N GLU A 30 -1.21 18.70 12.70
CA GLU A 30 -0.96 17.26 12.55
C GLU A 30 0.51 16.92 12.74
N ARG A 31 1.43 17.85 12.43
CA ARG A 31 2.85 17.72 12.75
C ARG A 31 3.10 17.64 14.26
N LYS A 32 2.27 18.26 15.08
CA LYS A 32 2.35 18.12 16.56
C LYS A 32 1.96 16.73 17.03
N ILE A 33 1.10 16.02 16.28
CA ILE A 33 0.65 14.66 16.61
C ILE A 33 1.61 13.61 16.03
N MET A 34 2.01 13.74 14.76
CA MET A 34 2.75 12.72 14.02
C MET A 34 4.24 13.02 13.87
N GLY A 35 4.65 14.27 14.15
CA GLY A 35 6.00 14.75 13.87
C GLY A 35 6.28 14.97 12.37
N ASP A 36 7.38 15.66 12.06
CA ASP A 36 7.92 15.78 10.70
C ASP A 36 8.92 14.64 10.45
N SER A 37 8.40 13.45 10.29
CA SER A 37 9.16 12.21 10.14
C SER A 37 9.06 11.65 8.70
N ILE A 38 9.94 10.73 8.36
CA ILE A 38 9.86 9.96 7.11
C ILE A 38 8.50 9.27 7.01
N PHE A 39 8.01 8.75 8.13
CA PHE A 39 6.71 8.08 8.21
C PHE A 39 5.56 9.02 7.82
N SER A 40 5.47 10.19 8.43
CA SER A 40 4.42 11.17 8.11
C SER A 40 4.49 11.66 6.65
N ARG A 41 5.71 11.78 6.09
CA ARG A 41 5.91 12.15 4.68
C ARG A 41 5.45 11.04 3.74
N ILE A 42 5.74 9.78 4.02
CA ILE A 42 5.25 8.62 3.25
C ILE A 42 3.72 8.64 3.20
N LEU A 43 3.06 8.76 4.34
CA LEU A 43 1.60 8.79 4.43
C LEU A 43 1.01 9.96 3.64
N SER A 44 1.55 11.17 3.85
CA SER A 44 1.09 12.39 3.21
C SER A 44 1.20 12.33 1.68
N TYR A 45 2.35 11.95 1.13
CA TYR A 45 2.53 11.87 -0.33
C TYR A 45 1.62 10.81 -0.98
N THR A 46 1.52 9.63 -0.34
CA THR A 46 0.69 8.54 -0.86
C THR A 46 -0.79 8.91 -0.85
N SER A 47 -1.26 9.52 0.23
CA SER A 47 -2.64 9.97 0.37
C SER A 47 -2.96 11.09 -0.61
N ALA A 48 -2.07 12.08 -0.78
CA ALA A 48 -2.26 13.20 -1.69
C ALA A 48 -2.43 12.73 -3.15
N ALA A 49 -1.56 11.85 -3.63
CA ALA A 49 -1.69 11.30 -4.98
C ALA A 49 -3.01 10.53 -5.17
N CYS A 50 -3.45 9.82 -4.14
CA CYS A 50 -4.75 9.13 -4.16
C CYS A 50 -5.92 10.10 -4.12
N ASP A 51 -5.87 11.15 -3.29
CA ASP A 51 -6.87 12.21 -3.23
C ASP A 51 -7.09 12.83 -4.62
N ALA A 52 -6.00 13.26 -5.27
CA ALA A 52 -6.07 13.84 -6.62
C ALA A 52 -6.68 12.86 -7.63
N ARG A 53 -6.17 11.61 -7.68
CA ARG A 53 -6.66 10.61 -8.61
C ARG A 53 -8.14 10.30 -8.40
N MET A 54 -8.57 10.10 -7.16
CA MET A 54 -9.94 9.69 -6.84
C MET A 54 -10.94 10.83 -6.95
N ALA A 55 -10.48 12.09 -6.92
CA ALA A 55 -11.28 13.26 -7.23
C ALA A 55 -11.40 13.55 -8.74
N GLY A 56 -10.78 12.72 -9.59
CA GLY A 56 -10.85 12.91 -11.05
C GLY A 56 -9.91 13.99 -11.59
N ALA A 57 -8.84 14.34 -10.87
CA ALA A 57 -7.85 15.28 -11.38
C ALA A 57 -7.26 14.80 -12.71
N MET A 58 -7.10 15.73 -13.66
CA MET A 58 -6.58 15.46 -15.00
C MET A 58 -5.04 15.29 -15.00
N ILE A 59 -4.58 14.30 -14.24
CA ILE A 59 -3.16 13.97 -14.07
C ILE A 59 -2.91 12.50 -14.33
N PRO A 60 -1.84 12.16 -15.05
CA PRO A 60 -1.49 10.76 -15.26
C PRO A 60 -0.86 10.15 -14.01
N VAL A 61 -1.27 8.94 -13.67
CA VAL A 61 -0.60 8.09 -12.68
C VAL A 61 -0.21 6.76 -13.31
N MET A 62 0.93 6.22 -12.91
CA MET A 62 1.30 4.86 -13.30
C MET A 62 0.53 3.85 -12.46
N SER A 63 -0.10 2.92 -13.13
CA SER A 63 -0.82 1.82 -12.49
C SER A 63 0.08 0.62 -12.21
N ASN A 64 -0.37 -0.24 -11.30
CA ASN A 64 0.09 -1.62 -11.17
C ASN A 64 -1.15 -2.53 -11.16
N SER A 65 -1.07 -3.66 -11.87
CA SER A 65 -2.15 -4.66 -11.91
C SER A 65 -3.54 -4.07 -12.23
N GLY A 66 -3.58 -3.08 -13.14
CA GLY A 66 -4.82 -2.46 -13.60
C GLY A 66 -5.39 -1.37 -12.69
N SER A 67 -4.71 -0.98 -11.60
CA SER A 67 -5.18 0.06 -10.69
C SER A 67 -4.12 1.15 -10.46
N GLY A 68 -4.52 2.43 -10.66
CA GLY A 68 -3.66 3.57 -10.35
C GLY A 68 -3.36 3.68 -8.86
N ASN A 69 -4.33 3.40 -7.99
CA ASN A 69 -4.11 3.40 -6.54
C ASN A 69 -3.09 2.34 -6.11
N GLN A 70 -3.09 1.15 -6.75
CA GLN A 70 -2.05 0.15 -6.50
C GLN A 70 -0.68 0.65 -6.98
N GLY A 71 -0.62 1.31 -8.15
CA GLY A 71 0.61 1.92 -8.63
C GLY A 71 1.14 3.02 -7.70
N ILE A 72 0.26 3.86 -7.16
CA ILE A 72 0.60 4.89 -6.17
C ILE A 72 1.16 4.25 -4.88
N ALA A 73 0.44 3.27 -4.31
CA ALA A 73 0.83 2.62 -3.06
C ALA A 73 2.11 1.78 -3.19
N ALA A 74 2.36 1.17 -4.35
CA ALA A 74 3.61 0.45 -4.61
C ALA A 74 4.81 1.36 -4.90
N THR A 75 4.57 2.62 -5.31
CA THR A 75 5.64 3.53 -5.74
C THR A 75 6.03 4.53 -4.65
N LEU A 76 5.05 5.32 -4.17
CA LEU A 76 5.35 6.52 -3.38
C LEU A 76 6.00 6.25 -2.03
N PRO A 77 5.59 5.21 -1.25
CA PRO A 77 6.28 4.91 -0.01
C PRO A 77 7.77 4.61 -0.21
N VAL A 78 8.11 3.86 -1.25
CA VAL A 78 9.49 3.52 -1.59
C VAL A 78 10.27 4.75 -2.04
N VAL A 79 9.68 5.59 -2.90
CA VAL A 79 10.32 6.82 -3.42
C VAL A 79 10.59 7.80 -2.29
N VAL A 80 9.59 8.07 -1.45
CA VAL A 80 9.73 9.02 -0.34
C VAL A 80 10.76 8.51 0.66
N TYR A 81 10.75 7.22 1.00
CA TYR A 81 11.76 6.63 1.86
C TYR A 81 13.17 6.78 1.27
N ALA A 82 13.36 6.40 0.00
CA ALA A 82 14.64 6.50 -0.68
C ALA A 82 15.18 7.94 -0.71
N GLU A 83 14.32 8.93 -0.99
CA GLU A 83 14.71 10.34 -1.01
C GLU A 83 15.10 10.86 0.39
N GLN A 84 14.42 10.43 1.42
CA GLN A 84 14.70 10.87 2.80
C GLN A 84 15.94 10.20 3.41
N THR A 85 16.32 9.03 2.89
CA THR A 85 17.53 8.29 3.33
C THR A 85 18.72 8.47 2.39
N ALA A 86 18.60 9.36 1.41
CA ALA A 86 19.63 9.60 0.39
C ALA A 86 20.10 8.31 -0.34
N ALA A 87 19.18 7.37 -0.57
CA ALA A 87 19.47 6.16 -1.31
C ALA A 87 19.91 6.49 -2.76
N THR A 88 20.86 5.73 -3.29
CA THR A 88 21.32 5.89 -4.66
C THR A 88 20.20 5.60 -5.66
N GLU A 89 20.34 6.13 -6.88
CA GLU A 89 19.40 5.86 -7.97
C GLU A 89 19.26 4.35 -8.23
N GLN A 90 20.36 3.61 -8.18
CA GLN A 90 20.35 2.16 -8.39
C GLN A 90 19.60 1.43 -7.28
N GLN A 91 19.79 1.80 -6.01
CA GLN A 91 19.05 1.23 -4.88
C GLN A 91 17.56 1.54 -5.01
N THR A 92 17.21 2.77 -5.36
CA THR A 92 15.82 3.20 -5.57
C THR A 92 15.14 2.39 -6.68
N ILE A 93 15.83 2.20 -7.83
CA ILE A 93 15.28 1.39 -8.93
C ILE A 93 15.06 -0.06 -8.49
N ARG A 94 16.02 -0.68 -7.83
CA ARG A 94 15.90 -2.07 -7.34
C ARG A 94 14.76 -2.23 -6.33
N ALA A 95 14.62 -1.29 -5.40
CA ALA A 95 13.53 -1.27 -4.44
C ALA A 95 12.15 -1.14 -5.11
N LEU A 96 12.04 -0.27 -6.12
CA LEU A 96 10.82 -0.13 -6.92
C LEU A 96 10.51 -1.39 -7.72
N VAL A 97 11.50 -2.01 -8.33
CA VAL A 97 11.33 -3.29 -9.06
C VAL A 97 10.82 -4.36 -8.10
N LEU A 98 11.45 -4.52 -6.93
CA LEU A 98 11.00 -5.48 -5.91
C LEU A 98 9.56 -5.19 -5.49
N SER A 99 9.23 -3.96 -5.15
CA SER A 99 7.88 -3.55 -4.77
C SER A 99 6.85 -3.91 -5.84
N HIS A 100 7.08 -3.49 -7.08
CA HIS A 100 6.14 -3.72 -8.17
C HIS A 100 6.00 -5.19 -8.56
N LEU A 101 7.08 -5.96 -8.57
CA LEU A 101 7.05 -7.40 -8.86
C LEU A 101 6.34 -8.18 -7.76
N THR A 102 6.53 -7.82 -6.49
CA THR A 102 5.77 -8.42 -5.37
C THR A 102 4.26 -8.21 -5.56
N VAL A 103 3.83 -7.00 -5.92
CA VAL A 103 2.40 -6.73 -6.21
C VAL A 103 1.89 -7.61 -7.34
N ILE A 104 2.63 -7.71 -8.45
CA ILE A 104 2.25 -8.53 -9.60
C ILE A 104 2.18 -10.01 -9.19
N TYR A 105 3.17 -10.50 -8.46
CA TYR A 105 3.23 -11.88 -7.98
C TYR A 105 2.01 -12.26 -7.15
N ILE A 106 1.65 -11.45 -6.16
CA ILE A 106 0.45 -11.69 -5.35
C ILE A 106 -0.82 -11.59 -6.21
N LYS A 107 -0.91 -10.59 -7.10
CA LYS A 107 -2.10 -10.38 -7.94
C LYS A 107 -2.35 -11.49 -8.97
N GLN A 108 -1.33 -12.22 -9.39
CA GLN A 108 -1.50 -13.36 -10.29
C GLN A 108 -2.38 -14.47 -9.69
N SER A 109 -2.33 -14.64 -8.37
CA SER A 109 -3.11 -15.65 -7.64
C SER A 109 -4.44 -15.12 -7.10
N LEU A 110 -4.66 -13.81 -7.18
CA LEU A 110 -5.90 -13.14 -6.78
C LEU A 110 -6.72 -12.80 -8.02
N ALA A 111 -8.01 -13.04 -8.03
CA ALA A 111 -8.91 -12.70 -9.14
C ALA A 111 -8.81 -11.20 -9.50
N ARG A 112 -9.19 -10.84 -10.73
CA ARG A 112 -9.18 -9.45 -11.22
C ARG A 112 -9.98 -8.52 -10.32
N LEU A 113 -11.17 -8.96 -9.92
CA LEU A 113 -12.03 -8.32 -8.93
C LEU A 113 -12.13 -9.23 -7.72
N SER A 114 -12.01 -8.67 -6.56
CA SER A 114 -12.09 -9.37 -5.28
C SER A 114 -12.47 -8.36 -4.21
N ALA A 115 -13.25 -8.79 -3.23
CA ALA A 115 -13.56 -7.98 -2.05
C ALA A 115 -12.30 -7.67 -1.22
N LEU A 116 -11.20 -8.39 -1.39
CA LEU A 116 -9.93 -8.01 -0.80
C LEU A 116 -9.40 -6.72 -1.45
N CYS A 117 -9.14 -5.71 -0.64
CA CYS A 117 -8.70 -4.41 -1.14
C CYS A 117 -7.32 -4.51 -1.81
N GLY A 118 -7.21 -4.04 -3.07
CA GLY A 118 -5.93 -4.00 -3.78
C GLY A 118 -4.85 -3.16 -3.10
N CYS A 119 -5.24 -2.28 -2.17
CA CYS A 119 -4.31 -1.54 -1.32
C CYS A 119 -3.47 -2.47 -0.43
N VAL A 120 -4.05 -3.57 0.09
CA VAL A 120 -3.34 -4.57 0.90
C VAL A 120 -2.14 -5.13 0.12
N VAL A 121 -2.42 -5.58 -1.12
CA VAL A 121 -1.40 -6.15 -2.01
C VAL A 121 -0.33 -5.13 -2.36
N ALA A 122 -0.74 -3.90 -2.71
CA ALA A 122 0.19 -2.86 -3.12
C ALA A 122 1.06 -2.36 -1.95
N ALA A 123 0.49 -2.26 -0.76
CA ALA A 123 1.23 -1.90 0.45
C ALA A 123 2.22 -3.01 0.87
N THR A 124 1.88 -4.29 0.64
CA THR A 124 2.84 -5.39 0.85
C THR A 124 4.06 -5.23 -0.06
N GLY A 125 3.84 -4.86 -1.34
CA GLY A 125 4.95 -4.56 -2.24
C GLY A 125 5.83 -3.42 -1.74
N SER A 126 5.24 -2.29 -1.31
CA SER A 126 6.03 -1.17 -0.78
C SER A 126 6.74 -1.52 0.53
N SER A 127 6.16 -2.37 1.38
CA SER A 127 6.85 -2.90 2.56
C SER A 127 8.14 -3.61 2.17
N CYS A 128 8.11 -4.50 1.16
CA CYS A 128 9.30 -5.17 0.64
C CYS A 128 10.35 -4.17 0.12
N GLY A 129 9.91 -3.15 -0.63
CA GLY A 129 10.81 -2.12 -1.16
C GLY A 129 11.49 -1.29 -0.08
N ILE A 130 10.75 -0.92 0.97
CA ILE A 130 11.28 -0.19 2.13
C ILE A 130 12.25 -1.07 2.92
N THR A 131 11.88 -2.33 3.21
CA THR A 131 12.73 -3.29 3.92
C THR A 131 14.06 -3.48 3.17
N TYR A 132 14.00 -3.62 1.84
CA TYR A 132 15.22 -3.69 1.01
C TYR A 132 16.10 -2.43 1.15
N LEU A 133 15.50 -1.23 1.16
CA LEU A 133 16.25 0.03 1.33
C LEU A 133 16.87 0.17 2.73
N MET A 134 16.32 -0.50 3.73
CA MET A 134 16.89 -0.62 5.07
C MET A 134 18.10 -1.57 5.11
N GLY A 135 18.42 -2.27 4.02
CA GLY A 135 19.54 -3.21 3.94
C GLY A 135 19.19 -4.66 4.28
N ALA A 136 17.93 -5.02 4.21
CA ALA A 136 17.41 -6.33 4.55
C ALA A 136 17.91 -7.45 3.62
N ASP A 137 18.03 -8.63 4.17
CA ASP A 137 18.16 -9.89 3.45
C ASP A 137 16.78 -10.45 3.02
N TYR A 138 16.79 -11.60 2.34
CA TYR A 138 15.56 -12.28 1.91
C TYR A 138 14.64 -12.66 3.08
N GLY A 139 15.20 -13.14 4.18
CA GLY A 139 14.44 -13.56 5.36
C GLY A 139 13.65 -12.42 5.98
N GLN A 140 14.28 -11.25 6.07
CA GLN A 140 13.64 -10.03 6.57
C GLN A 140 12.56 -9.50 5.62
N VAL A 141 12.79 -9.57 4.30
CA VAL A 141 11.74 -9.22 3.33
C VAL A 141 10.55 -10.18 3.42
N ALA A 142 10.79 -11.48 3.56
CA ALA A 142 9.74 -12.48 3.76
C ALA A 142 8.97 -12.24 5.07
N ALA A 143 9.66 -11.87 6.15
CA ALA A 143 9.04 -11.49 7.42
C ALA A 143 8.12 -10.27 7.27
N ALA A 144 8.55 -9.24 6.54
CA ALA A 144 7.71 -8.08 6.25
C ALA A 144 6.43 -8.47 5.51
N VAL A 145 6.49 -9.40 4.53
CA VAL A 145 5.30 -9.91 3.84
C VAL A 145 4.35 -10.64 4.81
N LYS A 146 4.87 -11.49 5.69
CA LYS A 146 4.06 -12.20 6.70
C LYS A 146 3.37 -11.22 7.64
N ASN A 147 4.10 -10.22 8.15
CA ASN A 147 3.55 -9.16 9.01
C ASN A 147 2.41 -8.38 8.31
N MET A 148 2.58 -8.08 7.02
CA MET A 148 1.54 -7.42 6.21
C MET A 148 0.29 -8.27 6.06
N ILE A 149 0.44 -9.56 5.76
CA ILE A 149 -0.68 -10.49 5.59
C ILE A 149 -1.45 -10.63 6.90
N ALA A 150 -0.76 -10.86 8.01
CA ALA A 150 -1.39 -11.00 9.31
C ALA A 150 -2.23 -9.77 9.71
N ASN A 151 -1.78 -8.57 9.34
CA ASN A 151 -2.43 -7.32 9.75
C ASN A 151 -3.60 -6.93 8.83
N LEU A 152 -3.47 -7.06 7.50
CA LEU A 152 -4.37 -6.39 6.55
C LEU A 152 -5.32 -7.32 5.79
N THR A 153 -5.32 -8.62 6.03
CA THR A 153 -6.17 -9.58 5.27
C THR A 153 -7.67 -9.25 5.33
N GLY A 154 -8.13 -8.57 6.38
CA GLY A 154 -9.52 -8.16 6.55
C GLY A 154 -9.93 -6.84 5.89
N MET A 155 -9.06 -6.14 5.16
CA MET A 155 -9.42 -4.87 4.52
C MET A 155 -10.26 -5.11 3.27
N ILE A 156 -11.53 -4.73 3.32
CA ILE A 156 -12.51 -4.93 2.24
C ILE A 156 -12.46 -3.79 1.21
N CYS A 157 -12.60 -4.15 -0.07
CA CYS A 157 -12.80 -3.20 -1.17
C CYS A 157 -14.31 -2.99 -1.38
N ASP A 158 -14.74 -1.75 -1.39
CA ASP A 158 -16.12 -1.31 -1.63
C ASP A 158 -16.19 -0.28 -2.76
N GLY A 159 -15.42 -0.48 -3.83
CA GLY A 159 -15.36 0.36 -5.00
C GLY A 159 -14.31 1.48 -4.93
N ALA A 160 -14.01 2.06 -6.09
CA ALA A 160 -13.08 3.18 -6.23
C ALA A 160 -13.78 4.50 -5.88
N LYS A 161 -13.28 5.21 -4.87
CA LYS A 161 -13.90 6.43 -4.34
C LYS A 161 -12.89 7.28 -3.56
N PRO A 162 -13.19 8.58 -3.28
CA PRO A 162 -12.27 9.45 -2.54
C PRO A 162 -11.75 8.89 -1.23
N SER A 163 -12.59 8.16 -0.46
CA SER A 163 -12.14 7.51 0.78
C SER A 163 -11.09 6.40 0.62
N CYS A 164 -10.74 6.03 -0.62
CA CYS A 164 -9.61 5.13 -0.85
C CYS A 164 -8.28 5.71 -0.34
N SER A 165 -8.14 7.04 -0.27
CA SER A 165 -6.95 7.66 0.32
C SER A 165 -6.74 7.23 1.77
N MET A 166 -7.81 7.08 2.56
CA MET A 166 -7.76 6.59 3.94
C MET A 166 -7.28 5.13 4.00
N LYS A 167 -7.78 4.27 3.09
CA LYS A 167 -7.34 2.86 3.01
C LYS A 167 -5.86 2.74 2.59
N LEU A 168 -5.42 3.61 1.64
CA LEU A 168 -4.01 3.67 1.29
C LEU A 168 -3.14 4.10 2.47
N THR A 169 -3.57 5.11 3.23
CA THR A 169 -2.87 5.56 4.44
C THR A 169 -2.71 4.43 5.44
N SER A 170 -3.79 3.70 5.73
CA SER A 170 -3.74 2.52 6.62
C SER A 170 -2.79 1.44 6.10
N GLY A 171 -2.90 1.12 4.80
CA GLY A 171 -2.05 0.11 4.18
C GLY A 171 -0.56 0.47 4.22
N VAL A 172 -0.20 1.71 3.86
CA VAL A 172 1.21 2.12 3.83
C VAL A 172 1.77 2.40 5.21
N SER A 173 0.94 2.79 6.20
CA SER A 173 1.39 2.84 7.59
C SER A 173 1.80 1.46 8.09
N THR A 174 0.96 0.46 7.84
CA THR A 174 1.27 -0.94 8.14
C THR A 174 2.53 -1.41 7.38
N ALA A 175 2.72 -0.97 6.13
CA ALA A 175 3.91 -1.34 5.34
C ALA A 175 5.22 -0.89 6.01
N VAL A 176 5.25 0.35 6.52
CA VAL A 176 6.43 0.86 7.23
C VAL A 176 6.64 0.13 8.54
N ILE A 177 5.57 -0.08 9.32
CA ILE A 177 5.64 -0.80 10.61
C ILE A 177 6.12 -2.23 10.38
N SER A 178 5.58 -2.93 9.38
CA SER A 178 5.98 -4.30 9.04
C SER A 178 7.44 -4.40 8.61
N ALA A 179 7.94 -3.40 7.87
CA ALA A 179 9.34 -3.31 7.51
C ALA A 179 10.24 -3.11 8.74
N MET A 180 9.88 -2.20 9.63
CA MET A 180 10.63 -1.94 10.87
C MET A 180 10.68 -3.20 11.76
N MET A 181 9.54 -3.85 11.99
CA MET A 181 9.47 -5.09 12.76
C MET A 181 10.38 -6.18 12.18
N ALA A 182 10.34 -6.34 10.85
CA ALA A 182 11.18 -7.33 10.18
C ALA A 182 12.68 -7.03 10.34
N MET A 183 13.07 -5.75 10.29
CA MET A 183 14.46 -5.34 10.52
C MET A 183 14.91 -5.59 11.97
N ASP A 184 14.01 -5.46 12.92
CA ASP A 184 14.25 -5.75 14.34
C ASP A 184 14.17 -7.27 14.67
N GLY A 185 14.00 -8.13 13.64
CA GLY A 185 13.91 -9.58 13.81
C GLY A 185 12.54 -10.07 14.28
N HIS A 186 11.51 -9.24 14.24
CA HIS A 186 10.16 -9.61 14.65
C HIS A 186 9.28 -9.99 13.45
N CYS A 187 8.74 -11.20 13.50
CA CYS A 187 7.86 -11.76 12.49
C CYS A 187 6.70 -12.51 13.15
N VAL A 188 5.51 -12.37 12.58
CA VAL A 188 4.36 -13.18 12.95
C VAL A 188 4.67 -14.66 12.68
N THR A 189 4.33 -15.52 13.61
CA THR A 189 4.72 -16.93 13.61
C THR A 189 3.66 -17.85 13.00
N PRO A 190 4.02 -19.06 12.56
CA PRO A 190 3.08 -20.01 11.95
C PRO A 190 1.96 -20.52 12.89
N VAL A 191 2.02 -20.22 14.17
CA VAL A 191 0.94 -20.54 15.11
C VAL A 191 -0.18 -19.49 15.12
N GLU A 192 -0.03 -18.43 14.33
CA GLU A 192 -0.95 -17.28 14.30
C GLU A 192 -1.77 -17.26 13.00
N GLY A 193 -3.07 -17.50 13.13
CA GLY A 193 -4.04 -17.31 12.06
C GLY A 193 -3.72 -18.07 10.77
N ILE A 194 -3.54 -17.32 9.68
CA ILE A 194 -3.30 -17.88 8.34
C ILE A 194 -1.83 -17.91 7.94
N ILE A 195 -0.94 -17.61 8.87
CA ILE A 195 0.51 -17.53 8.60
C ILE A 195 1.11 -18.94 8.59
N GLU A 196 2.08 -19.12 7.71
CA GLU A 196 2.83 -20.35 7.50
C GLU A 196 4.33 -20.08 7.62
N GLU A 197 5.14 -21.14 7.74
CA GLU A 197 6.60 -21.01 7.70
C GLU A 197 7.08 -20.45 6.35
N ASP A 198 6.52 -20.95 5.29
CA ASP A 198 6.81 -20.57 3.91
C ASP A 198 5.98 -19.33 3.50
N VAL A 199 6.66 -18.27 3.05
CA VAL A 199 6.01 -17.01 2.66
C VAL A 199 5.08 -17.17 1.46
N ASP A 200 5.38 -18.08 0.54
CA ASP A 200 4.51 -18.33 -0.62
C ASP A 200 3.23 -19.05 -0.20
N LYS A 201 3.27 -19.87 0.87
CA LYS A 201 2.04 -20.42 1.46
C LYS A 201 1.20 -19.33 2.11
N CYS A 202 1.82 -18.38 2.82
CA CYS A 202 1.09 -17.21 3.36
C CYS A 202 0.39 -16.41 2.25
N ILE A 203 1.07 -16.17 1.14
CA ILE A 203 0.51 -15.48 -0.03
C ILE A 203 -0.64 -16.30 -0.64
N ARG A 204 -0.51 -17.62 -0.74
CA ARG A 204 -1.60 -18.49 -1.21
C ARG A 204 -2.80 -18.45 -0.27
N ASN A 205 -2.60 -18.45 1.04
CA ASN A 205 -3.69 -18.35 2.02
C ASN A 205 -4.43 -17.01 1.89
N LEU A 206 -3.68 -15.90 1.81
CA LEU A 206 -4.26 -14.56 1.55
C LEU A 206 -5.08 -14.54 0.27
N THR A 207 -4.52 -15.07 -0.82
CA THR A 207 -5.17 -15.01 -2.14
C THR A 207 -6.36 -15.97 -2.24
N ALA A 208 -6.33 -17.11 -1.56
CA ALA A 208 -7.48 -18.02 -1.46
C ALA A 208 -8.65 -17.35 -0.72
N ILE A 209 -8.37 -16.67 0.41
CA ILE A 209 -9.41 -15.90 1.11
C ILE A 209 -10.00 -14.83 0.19
N GLY A 210 -9.16 -14.04 -0.50
CA GLY A 210 -9.62 -12.97 -1.37
C GLY A 210 -10.37 -13.47 -2.60
N ARG A 211 -9.93 -14.59 -3.20
CA ARG A 211 -10.51 -15.13 -4.43
C ARG A 211 -11.74 -16.01 -4.17
N ASP A 212 -11.64 -16.89 -3.17
CA ASP A 212 -12.63 -17.94 -2.94
C ASP A 212 -13.51 -17.64 -1.72
N GLY A 213 -12.92 -17.11 -0.64
CA GLY A 213 -13.59 -16.86 0.63
C GLY A 213 -14.44 -15.59 0.66
N MET A 214 -14.17 -14.61 -0.21
CA MET A 214 -14.86 -13.31 -0.19
C MET A 214 -15.96 -13.15 -1.26
N ASN A 215 -16.38 -14.22 -1.93
CA ASN A 215 -17.40 -14.13 -2.99
C ASN A 215 -18.75 -13.60 -2.47
N GLU A 216 -19.19 -14.07 -1.30
CA GLU A 216 -20.41 -13.55 -0.68
C GLU A 216 -20.26 -12.12 -0.20
N THR A 217 -19.08 -11.76 0.31
CA THR A 217 -18.76 -10.39 0.67
C THR A 217 -18.87 -9.46 -0.54
N ASP A 218 -18.37 -9.87 -1.72
CA ASP A 218 -18.52 -9.11 -2.97
C ASP A 218 -19.99 -8.87 -3.32
N ARG A 219 -20.85 -9.90 -3.21
CA ARG A 219 -22.28 -9.79 -3.50
C ARG A 219 -22.97 -8.83 -2.55
N VAL A 220 -22.71 -8.95 -1.24
CA VAL A 220 -23.31 -8.10 -0.22
C VAL A 220 -22.87 -6.65 -0.42
N VAL A 221 -21.57 -6.41 -0.64
CA VAL A 221 -21.04 -5.05 -0.90
C VAL A 221 -21.68 -4.45 -2.14
N LEU A 222 -21.74 -5.20 -3.24
CA LEU A 222 -22.37 -4.74 -4.49
C LEU A 222 -23.86 -4.43 -4.27
N GLY A 223 -24.59 -5.32 -3.57
CA GLY A 223 -25.99 -5.11 -3.23
C GLY A 223 -26.21 -3.80 -2.44
N ILE A 224 -25.41 -3.55 -1.42
CA ILE A 224 -25.46 -2.30 -0.66
C ILE A 224 -25.17 -1.08 -1.56
N MET A 225 -24.15 -1.18 -2.41
CA MET A 225 -23.74 -0.06 -3.28
C MET A 225 -24.79 0.30 -4.33
N THR A 226 -25.50 -0.68 -4.86
CA THR A 226 -26.51 -0.49 -5.94
C THR A 226 -27.89 -0.11 -5.43
N HIS A 227 -28.16 -0.29 -4.14
CA HIS A 227 -29.47 0.02 -3.51
C HIS A 227 -29.39 1.18 -2.52
N LYS A 228 -28.42 2.06 -2.63
CA LYS A 228 -28.39 3.31 -1.86
C LYS A 228 -29.46 4.26 -2.36
N CYS A 229 -30.27 4.78 -1.42
CA CYS A 229 -31.23 5.85 -1.66
C CYS A 229 -30.50 7.19 -1.82
#